data_8e485f09852f921ae53eaf3222d6af89
#
_entry.id   8e485f09852f921ae53eaf3222d6af89
#
_cell.length_a   1.000
_cell.length_b   1.000
_cell.length_c   1.000
_cell.angle_alpha   90.00
_cell.angle_beta   90.00
_cell.angle_gamma   90.00
#
_symmetry.space_group_name_H-M   'P 1'
#
loop_
_entity.id
_entity.type
_entity.pdbx_description
1 polymer ?
#
loop_
_entity_poly.entity_id
_entity_poly.type
_entity_poly.pdbx_seq_one_letter_code
_entity_poly.pdbx_strand_id
1 'polypeptide(L)'
;MSTSERGKRDTATHPVDEVLPPARLTVLGLQHLFIMYAGAIAVPFVVGGALKLSAATIALLVNADLLVAGIATLIQAVGVGKLFGVRLPVVAGATFTVIPPMITIAAKFGGEKGLPYVYGAMLCSGVFGLLIAKPFAKVIRFFPPLVAGIVITVIGLSLIGPAAAMIAGHDTEDPHYGQVSHIMVAFAVVFGILLLARTLRGFLGQIAPLLAIIAGSVLALFTHSWSGGARTGSWDLSGVGHADWLGFAAPFHFGAPRFDAAAIISLCIVMLVTYTESTADMIAVAEMTGKELSSADITRGLAADGLSALLGGSMNSFPDTLFAENVGLVQMTGVRSRWVTAVTGGLLVVMGVVPKVGAFVAAVPEFVVGGAALVMFATVTAVGIQTLKKTEFHGNHNLLIVATSLGLSLLPAYASDRFGNSVFFEKFPDWAQIVFGSPITIAVVAAFTLNLVFNHLGGGVGSPALPVVPAVPAVPAIAVVSARPAPGSGAASAPALQRSPAASPLP
;
A
#
# COMPACT_ATOMS: atom_id res chain seq x y z
N MET A 1 12.05 55.96 -33.70
CA MET A 1 13.04 55.06 -33.16
C MET A 1 12.64 54.80 -31.71
N SER A 2 12.24 53.69 -31.27
CA SER A 2 12.48 52.30 -31.63
C SER A 2 11.25 51.46 -31.18
N THR A 3 10.54 50.90 -32.15
CA THR A 3 9.58 49.81 -32.00
C THR A 3 10.36 48.55 -32.25
N SER A 4 10.84 47.85 -31.27
CA SER A 4 11.32 46.47 -31.46
C SER A 4 11.96 45.86 -30.21
N GLU A 5 11.19 45.70 -29.15
CA GLU A 5 11.51 44.71 -28.10
C GLU A 5 10.23 44.11 -27.50
N ARG A 6 9.33 43.65 -28.36
CA ARG A 6 8.42 42.54 -27.98
C ARG A 6 9.17 41.24 -28.24
N GLY A 7 10.26 41.04 -27.44
CA GLY A 7 11.05 39.85 -27.40
C GLY A 7 10.22 38.68 -26.91
N LYS A 8 10.37 37.59 -27.64
CA LYS A 8 10.08 36.20 -27.31
C LYS A 8 9.84 35.99 -25.82
N ARG A 9 8.59 35.82 -25.41
CA ARG A 9 8.30 35.02 -24.23
C ARG A 9 8.82 33.62 -24.60
N ASP A 10 10.01 33.26 -24.13
CA ASP A 10 10.44 31.88 -24.06
C ASP A 10 9.30 31.14 -23.33
N THR A 11 8.59 30.32 -24.07
CA THR A 11 7.64 29.37 -23.51
C THR A 11 8.47 28.29 -22.83
N ALA A 12 9.01 28.62 -21.65
CA ALA A 12 9.71 27.65 -20.84
C ALA A 12 8.71 26.51 -20.59
N THR A 13 8.99 25.34 -21.11
CA THR A 13 8.20 24.12 -20.90
C THR A 13 8.05 23.89 -19.41
N HIS A 14 6.83 23.63 -18.94
CA HIS A 14 6.63 23.37 -17.51
C HIS A 14 7.52 22.21 -17.06
N PRO A 15 8.17 22.25 -15.88
CA PRO A 15 9.08 21.19 -15.39
C PRO A 15 8.50 19.78 -15.46
N VAL A 16 7.19 19.63 -15.35
CA VAL A 16 6.49 18.34 -15.51
C VAL A 16 6.61 17.78 -16.93
N ASP A 17 6.69 18.63 -17.93
CA ASP A 17 6.75 18.25 -19.34
C ASP A 17 8.20 18.21 -19.88
N GLU A 18 9.20 18.53 -19.05
CA GLU A 18 10.60 18.48 -19.40
C GLU A 18 11.06 17.05 -19.74
N VAL A 19 11.66 16.87 -20.91
CA VAL A 19 12.24 15.59 -21.32
C VAL A 19 13.72 15.59 -20.94
N LEU A 20 14.08 14.79 -19.96
CA LEU A 20 15.48 14.62 -19.53
C LEU A 20 16.27 13.75 -20.52
N PRO A 21 17.61 13.80 -20.50
CA PRO A 21 18.45 12.91 -21.31
C PRO A 21 18.10 11.43 -21.05
N PRO A 22 18.12 10.55 -22.09
CA PRO A 22 17.67 9.16 -21.99
C PRO A 22 18.30 8.36 -20.83
N ALA A 23 19.62 8.48 -20.65
CA ALA A 23 20.33 7.81 -19.56
C ALA A 23 19.80 8.23 -18.18
N ARG A 24 19.53 9.51 -17.98
CA ARG A 24 18.96 10.04 -16.73
C ARG A 24 17.52 9.61 -16.53
N LEU A 25 16.71 9.60 -17.61
CA LEU A 25 15.33 9.08 -17.57
C LEU A 25 15.30 7.60 -17.15
N THR A 26 16.19 6.78 -17.72
CA THR A 26 16.27 5.34 -17.39
C THR A 26 16.67 5.12 -15.94
N VAL A 27 17.71 5.79 -15.46
CA VAL A 27 18.17 5.65 -14.06
C VAL A 27 17.08 6.07 -13.07
N LEU A 28 16.43 7.22 -13.30
CA LEU A 28 15.36 7.70 -12.45
C LEU A 28 14.10 6.83 -12.56
N GLY A 29 13.79 6.34 -13.77
CA GLY A 29 12.69 5.39 -13.99
C GLY A 29 12.90 4.07 -13.23
N LEU A 30 14.13 3.55 -13.23
CA LEU A 30 14.50 2.38 -12.43
C LEU A 30 14.34 2.64 -10.92
N GLN A 31 14.67 3.84 -10.45
CA GLN A 31 14.45 4.19 -9.04
C GLN A 31 12.96 4.10 -8.66
N HIS A 32 12.08 4.66 -9.48
CA HIS A 32 10.63 4.55 -9.27
C HIS A 32 10.15 3.10 -9.30
N LEU A 33 10.68 2.30 -10.22
CA LEU A 33 10.35 0.88 -10.34
C LEU A 33 10.74 0.11 -9.08
N PHE A 34 11.96 0.29 -8.57
CA PHE A 34 12.43 -0.44 -7.39
C PHE A 34 11.67 -0.08 -6.10
N ILE A 35 11.21 1.16 -5.96
CA ILE A 35 10.40 1.57 -4.82
C ILE A 35 9.02 0.93 -4.89
N MET A 36 8.36 0.99 -6.04
CA MET A 36 7.05 0.40 -6.26
C MET A 36 7.07 -1.13 -6.11
N TYR A 37 8.17 -1.78 -6.53
CA TYR A 37 8.24 -3.22 -6.72
C TYR A 37 7.90 -4.01 -5.45
N ALA A 38 8.38 -3.57 -4.28
CA ALA A 38 8.07 -4.23 -3.01
C ALA A 38 6.56 -4.20 -2.69
N GLY A 39 5.90 -3.08 -3.00
CA GLY A 39 4.45 -2.93 -2.83
C GLY A 39 3.65 -3.76 -3.84
N ALA A 40 4.05 -3.73 -5.11
CA ALA A 40 3.38 -4.43 -6.19
C ALA A 40 3.33 -5.95 -5.97
N ILE A 41 4.41 -6.57 -5.49
CA ILE A 41 4.43 -8.01 -5.21
C ILE A 41 3.60 -8.43 -4.00
N ALA A 42 3.36 -7.52 -3.06
CA ALA A 42 2.65 -7.86 -1.82
C ALA A 42 1.19 -8.27 -2.08
N VAL A 43 0.50 -7.59 -3.01
CA VAL A 43 -0.92 -7.87 -3.31
C VAL A 43 -1.13 -9.28 -3.86
N PRO A 44 -0.44 -9.71 -4.94
CA PRO A 44 -0.52 -11.09 -5.44
C PRO A 44 -0.19 -12.15 -4.39
N PHE A 45 0.82 -11.92 -3.54
CA PHE A 45 1.21 -12.86 -2.49
C PHE A 45 0.16 -12.99 -1.40
N VAL A 46 -0.36 -11.87 -0.89
CA VAL A 46 -1.39 -11.90 0.15
C VAL A 46 -2.66 -12.58 -0.34
N VAL A 47 -3.11 -12.24 -1.55
CA VAL A 47 -4.30 -12.87 -2.15
C VAL A 47 -4.02 -14.33 -2.48
N GLY A 48 -2.86 -14.63 -3.07
CA GLY A 48 -2.45 -15.99 -3.43
C GLY A 48 -2.35 -16.90 -2.23
N GLY A 49 -1.70 -16.47 -1.17
CA GLY A 49 -1.54 -17.21 0.08
C GLY A 49 -2.89 -17.43 0.78
N ALA A 50 -3.70 -16.38 0.95
CA ALA A 50 -5.02 -16.49 1.57
C ALA A 50 -5.96 -17.45 0.84
N LEU A 51 -5.87 -17.52 -0.50
CA LEU A 51 -6.64 -18.43 -1.33
C LEU A 51 -5.95 -19.78 -1.58
N LYS A 52 -4.76 -20.01 -1.00
CA LYS A 52 -3.93 -21.21 -1.17
C LYS A 52 -3.65 -21.52 -2.65
N LEU A 53 -3.36 -20.50 -3.45
CA LEU A 53 -3.05 -20.63 -4.87
C LEU A 53 -1.67 -21.27 -5.07
N SER A 54 -1.49 -21.95 -6.20
CA SER A 54 -0.18 -22.50 -6.56
C SER A 54 0.85 -21.41 -6.83
N ALA A 55 2.15 -21.70 -6.64
CA ALA A 55 3.23 -20.77 -6.96
C ALA A 55 3.18 -20.33 -8.44
N ALA A 56 2.77 -21.21 -9.35
CA ALA A 56 2.57 -20.87 -10.76
C ALA A 56 1.45 -19.86 -10.96
N THR A 57 0.34 -20.01 -10.22
CA THR A 57 -0.78 -19.06 -10.25
C THR A 57 -0.36 -17.71 -9.67
N ILE A 58 0.40 -17.69 -8.57
CA ILE A 58 0.94 -16.46 -7.97
C ILE A 58 1.88 -15.77 -8.97
N ALA A 59 2.77 -16.52 -9.64
CA ALA A 59 3.64 -15.97 -10.68
C ALA A 59 2.85 -15.31 -11.83
N LEU A 60 1.75 -15.94 -12.24
CA LEU A 60 0.83 -15.40 -13.26
C LEU A 60 0.21 -14.08 -12.77
N LEU A 61 -0.29 -14.05 -11.52
CA LEU A 61 -0.88 -12.84 -10.94
C LEU A 61 0.15 -11.70 -10.85
N VAL A 62 1.40 -12.00 -10.44
CA VAL A 62 2.49 -11.01 -10.40
C VAL A 62 2.77 -10.42 -11.79
N ASN A 63 2.89 -11.28 -12.82
CA ASN A 63 3.14 -10.79 -14.17
C ASN A 63 1.96 -9.97 -14.71
N ALA A 64 0.73 -10.41 -14.45
CA ALA A 64 -0.47 -9.67 -14.84
C ALA A 64 -0.53 -8.30 -14.16
N ASP A 65 -0.18 -8.25 -12.87
CA ASP A 65 -0.14 -7.01 -12.10
C ASP A 65 0.91 -6.03 -12.64
N LEU A 66 2.14 -6.47 -12.86
CA LEU A 66 3.19 -5.64 -13.44
C LEU A 66 2.81 -5.11 -14.82
N LEU A 67 2.16 -5.93 -15.66
CA LEU A 67 1.70 -5.51 -16.98
C LEU A 67 0.63 -4.41 -16.89
N VAL A 68 -0.40 -4.63 -16.08
CA VAL A 68 -1.52 -3.69 -15.92
C VAL A 68 -1.08 -2.40 -15.24
N ALA A 69 -0.30 -2.50 -14.15
CA ALA A 69 0.28 -1.35 -13.47
C ALA A 69 1.19 -0.52 -14.40
N GLY A 70 1.97 -1.20 -15.25
CA GLY A 70 2.79 -0.53 -16.27
C GLY A 70 1.95 0.24 -17.28
N ILE A 71 0.89 -0.36 -17.81
CA ILE A 71 -0.05 0.30 -18.74
C ILE A 71 -0.75 1.47 -18.04
N ALA A 72 -1.25 1.28 -16.82
CA ALA A 72 -1.90 2.32 -16.03
C ALA A 72 -0.95 3.50 -15.75
N THR A 73 0.30 3.23 -15.39
CA THR A 73 1.35 4.25 -15.20
C THR A 73 1.61 5.04 -16.48
N LEU A 74 1.71 4.36 -17.63
CA LEU A 74 1.86 5.03 -18.92
C LEU A 74 0.66 5.93 -19.23
N ILE A 75 -0.55 5.44 -19.00
CA ILE A 75 -1.77 6.24 -19.19
C ILE A 75 -1.78 7.46 -18.27
N GLN A 76 -1.42 7.30 -17.01
CA GLN A 76 -1.37 8.41 -16.04
C GLN A 76 -0.30 9.45 -16.40
N ALA A 77 0.90 9.02 -16.76
CA ALA A 77 2.03 9.90 -17.04
C ALA A 77 1.96 10.58 -18.41
N VAL A 78 1.64 9.84 -19.47
CA VAL A 78 1.58 10.35 -20.85
C VAL A 78 0.26 11.04 -21.13
N GLY A 79 -0.83 10.43 -20.66
CA GLY A 79 -2.20 10.82 -20.98
C GLY A 79 -2.66 10.26 -22.32
N VAL A 80 -3.89 9.78 -22.39
CA VAL A 80 -4.51 9.29 -23.63
C VAL A 80 -5.63 10.24 -24.05
N GLY A 81 -5.39 10.97 -25.12
CA GLY A 81 -6.30 11.97 -25.63
C GLY A 81 -6.67 13.04 -24.60
N LYS A 82 -7.96 13.33 -24.47
CA LYS A 82 -8.52 14.29 -23.49
C LYS A 82 -9.27 13.59 -22.35
N LEU A 83 -9.24 12.26 -22.30
CA LEU A 83 -10.11 11.46 -21.42
C LEU A 83 -9.37 10.81 -20.27
N PHE A 84 -8.12 10.39 -20.45
CA PHE A 84 -7.40 9.59 -19.46
C PHE A 84 -6.03 10.17 -19.13
N GLY A 85 -5.63 10.05 -17.85
CA GLY A 85 -4.31 10.39 -17.34
C GLY A 85 -4.16 11.82 -16.85
N VAL A 86 -3.63 11.96 -15.63
CA VAL A 86 -3.43 13.26 -14.96
C VAL A 86 -2.24 14.03 -15.49
N ARG A 87 -1.30 13.35 -16.20
CA ARG A 87 -0.05 13.92 -16.75
C ARG A 87 0.85 14.53 -15.68
N LEU A 88 1.06 13.77 -14.62
CA LEU A 88 1.97 14.06 -13.52
C LEU A 88 3.02 12.92 -13.39
N PRO A 89 4.13 13.16 -12.69
CA PRO A 89 5.10 12.10 -12.37
C PRO A 89 4.58 11.18 -11.28
N VAL A 90 3.56 10.41 -11.58
CA VAL A 90 2.93 9.42 -10.70
C VAL A 90 3.12 8.01 -11.24
N VAL A 91 3.12 7.02 -10.36
CA VAL A 91 3.18 5.61 -10.71
C VAL A 91 1.91 4.96 -10.18
N ALA A 92 1.26 4.15 -11.01
CA ALA A 92 0.09 3.37 -10.63
C ALA A 92 0.47 1.92 -10.33
N GLY A 93 -0.22 1.29 -9.41
CA GLY A 93 -0.05 -0.13 -9.09
C GLY A 93 -1.18 -0.64 -8.20
N ALA A 94 -1.21 -1.95 -7.97
CA ALA A 94 -2.30 -2.62 -7.27
C ALA A 94 -2.60 -1.99 -5.92
N THR A 95 -3.86 -1.60 -5.70
CA THR A 95 -4.27 -1.04 -4.41
C THR A 95 -4.37 -2.12 -3.33
N PHE A 96 -3.85 -1.84 -2.14
CA PHE A 96 -4.02 -2.70 -0.97
C PHE A 96 -5.48 -2.78 -0.52
N THR A 97 -6.30 -1.80 -0.88
CA THR A 97 -7.71 -1.69 -0.54
C THR A 97 -8.54 -2.85 -1.10
N VAL A 98 -8.12 -3.46 -2.20
CA VAL A 98 -8.86 -4.57 -2.83
C VAL A 98 -8.66 -5.91 -2.11
N ILE A 99 -7.58 -6.08 -1.34
CA ILE A 99 -7.18 -7.39 -0.78
C ILE A 99 -8.30 -8.03 0.08
N PRO A 100 -8.83 -7.40 1.15
CA PRO A 100 -9.85 -8.04 1.98
C PRO A 100 -11.14 -8.37 1.22
N PRO A 101 -11.76 -7.46 0.42
CA PRO A 101 -12.95 -7.83 -0.32
C PRO A 101 -12.70 -8.91 -1.38
N MET A 102 -11.55 -8.91 -2.03
CA MET A 102 -11.19 -9.92 -3.01
C MET A 102 -11.08 -11.31 -2.38
N ILE A 103 -10.42 -11.42 -1.23
CA ILE A 103 -10.33 -12.67 -0.46
C ILE A 103 -11.72 -13.12 -0.01
N THR A 104 -12.54 -12.21 0.55
CA THR A 104 -13.89 -12.52 1.03
C THR A 104 -14.78 -13.05 -0.10
N ILE A 105 -14.77 -12.38 -1.27
CA ILE A 105 -15.54 -12.80 -2.44
C ILE A 105 -15.04 -14.15 -2.93
N ALA A 106 -13.73 -14.29 -3.17
CA ALA A 106 -13.17 -15.53 -3.68
C ALA A 106 -13.40 -16.71 -2.74
N ALA A 107 -13.19 -16.55 -1.44
CA ALA A 107 -13.43 -17.59 -0.42
C ALA A 107 -14.90 -18.05 -0.40
N LYS A 108 -15.85 -17.10 -0.49
CA LYS A 108 -17.29 -17.42 -0.52
C LYS A 108 -17.69 -18.30 -1.71
N PHE A 109 -17.04 -18.12 -2.86
CA PHE A 109 -17.34 -18.85 -4.09
C PHE A 109 -16.33 -20.00 -4.37
N GLY A 110 -15.58 -20.46 -3.34
CA GLY A 110 -14.74 -21.67 -3.40
C GLY A 110 -13.26 -21.41 -3.75
N GLY A 111 -12.70 -20.32 -3.25
CA GLY A 111 -11.26 -19.98 -3.39
C GLY A 111 -10.91 -19.60 -4.83
N GLU A 112 -10.00 -20.35 -5.47
CA GLU A 112 -9.61 -20.08 -6.87
C GLU A 112 -10.81 -20.07 -7.83
N LYS A 113 -11.79 -20.97 -7.62
CA LYS A 113 -13.04 -20.99 -8.41
C LYS A 113 -13.91 -19.76 -8.23
N GLY A 114 -13.67 -18.99 -7.19
CA GLY A 114 -14.34 -17.72 -6.93
C GLY A 114 -13.73 -16.53 -7.67
N LEU A 115 -12.52 -16.63 -8.21
CA LEU A 115 -11.87 -15.55 -8.94
C LEU A 115 -12.69 -14.99 -10.12
N PRO A 116 -13.41 -15.78 -10.92
CA PRO A 116 -14.31 -15.23 -11.94
C PRO A 116 -15.36 -14.25 -11.41
N TYR A 117 -15.85 -14.43 -10.17
CA TYR A 117 -16.77 -13.48 -9.54
C TYR A 117 -16.05 -12.18 -9.13
N VAL A 118 -14.81 -12.29 -8.65
CA VAL A 118 -13.96 -11.13 -8.34
C VAL A 118 -13.72 -10.32 -9.61
N TYR A 119 -13.28 -10.96 -10.69
CA TYR A 119 -13.00 -10.26 -11.95
C TYR A 119 -14.27 -9.70 -12.61
N GLY A 120 -15.40 -10.40 -12.51
CA GLY A 120 -16.70 -9.86 -12.96
C GLY A 120 -17.11 -8.61 -12.18
N ALA A 121 -16.96 -8.64 -10.85
CA ALA A 121 -17.22 -7.47 -10.01
C ALA A 121 -16.24 -6.33 -10.28
N MET A 122 -14.96 -6.65 -10.56
CA MET A 122 -13.94 -5.65 -10.91
C MET A 122 -14.26 -4.96 -12.24
N LEU A 123 -14.69 -5.67 -13.26
CA LEU A 123 -15.16 -5.08 -14.51
C LEU A 123 -16.32 -4.10 -14.28
N CYS A 124 -17.30 -4.49 -13.46
CA CYS A 124 -18.41 -3.61 -13.10
C CYS A 124 -17.94 -2.39 -12.31
N SER A 125 -17.01 -2.55 -11.37
CA SER A 125 -16.46 -1.44 -10.59
C SER A 125 -15.63 -0.50 -11.47
N GLY A 126 -14.92 -0.99 -12.47
CA GLY A 126 -14.21 -0.18 -13.45
C GLY A 126 -15.17 0.67 -14.31
N VAL A 127 -16.28 0.07 -14.81
CA VAL A 127 -17.34 0.82 -15.50
C VAL A 127 -17.96 1.87 -14.58
N PHE A 128 -18.29 1.49 -13.33
CA PHE A 128 -18.79 2.41 -12.32
C PHE A 128 -17.80 3.57 -12.09
N GLY A 129 -16.52 3.27 -11.94
CA GLY A 129 -15.47 4.27 -11.82
C GLY A 129 -15.48 5.27 -12.97
N LEU A 130 -15.48 4.79 -14.22
CA LEU A 130 -15.54 5.67 -15.40
C LEU A 130 -16.76 6.61 -15.37
N LEU A 131 -17.91 6.09 -14.97
CA LEU A 131 -19.15 6.88 -14.90
C LEU A 131 -19.10 7.94 -13.79
N ILE A 132 -18.50 7.61 -12.63
CA ILE A 132 -18.49 8.52 -11.48
C ILE A 132 -17.25 9.43 -11.43
N ALA A 133 -16.22 9.23 -12.25
CA ALA A 133 -14.99 10.03 -12.21
C ALA A 133 -15.26 11.55 -12.22
N LYS A 134 -16.13 12.00 -13.12
CA LYS A 134 -16.49 13.42 -13.24
C LYS A 134 -17.34 13.93 -12.07
N PRO A 135 -18.43 13.29 -11.63
CA PRO A 135 -19.15 13.71 -10.45
C PRO A 135 -18.30 13.59 -9.17
N PHE A 136 -17.48 12.55 -9.02
CA PHE A 136 -16.62 12.37 -7.87
C PHE A 136 -15.61 13.53 -7.71
N ALA A 137 -14.95 13.94 -8.78
CA ALA A 137 -14.04 15.09 -8.75
C ALA A 137 -14.71 16.40 -8.27
N LYS A 138 -16.04 16.51 -8.34
CA LYS A 138 -16.81 17.62 -7.80
C LYS A 138 -17.24 17.41 -6.34
N VAL A 139 -17.41 16.15 -5.94
CA VAL A 139 -17.98 15.76 -4.64
C VAL A 139 -16.89 15.37 -3.64
N ILE A 140 -15.61 15.40 -4.03
CA ILE A 140 -14.47 15.02 -3.17
C ILE A 140 -14.44 15.78 -1.85
N ARG A 141 -15.02 16.98 -1.78
CA ARG A 141 -15.19 17.75 -0.55
C ARG A 141 -16.00 17.02 0.55
N PHE A 142 -16.78 15.99 0.19
CA PHE A 142 -17.53 15.16 1.15
C PHE A 142 -16.72 13.96 1.66
N PHE A 143 -15.50 13.79 1.14
CA PHE A 143 -14.50 12.86 1.68
C PHE A 143 -13.42 13.64 2.42
N PRO A 144 -13.76 14.23 3.60
CA PRO A 144 -12.82 15.01 4.36
C PRO A 144 -11.66 14.12 4.86
N PRO A 145 -10.54 14.72 5.30
CA PRO A 145 -9.41 13.99 5.89
C PRO A 145 -9.83 13.03 7.02
N LEU A 146 -10.94 13.32 7.72
CA LEU A 146 -11.54 12.46 8.72
C LEU A 146 -11.90 11.09 8.13
N VAL A 147 -12.71 11.06 7.08
CA VAL A 147 -13.19 9.81 6.44
C VAL A 147 -12.02 9.08 5.78
N ALA A 148 -11.22 9.80 4.99
CA ALA A 148 -10.05 9.22 4.33
C ALA A 148 -9.06 8.62 5.33
N GLY A 149 -8.74 9.35 6.41
CA GLY A 149 -7.82 8.89 7.45
C GLY A 149 -8.31 7.64 8.19
N ILE A 150 -9.62 7.56 8.51
CA ILE A 150 -10.22 6.35 9.09
C ILE A 150 -10.02 5.16 8.15
N VAL A 151 -10.39 5.31 6.88
CA VAL A 151 -10.35 4.22 5.90
C VAL A 151 -8.92 3.73 5.68
N ILE A 152 -7.96 4.64 5.46
CA ILE A 152 -6.53 4.29 5.29
C ILE A 152 -5.98 3.58 6.55
N THR A 153 -6.36 4.04 7.74
CA THR A 153 -5.95 3.39 9.00
C THR A 153 -6.48 1.95 9.07
N VAL A 154 -7.75 1.74 8.71
CA VAL A 154 -8.38 0.41 8.70
C VAL A 154 -7.73 -0.50 7.64
N ILE A 155 -7.39 0.02 6.45
CA ILE A 155 -6.69 -0.75 5.42
C ILE A 155 -5.42 -1.35 6.02
N GLY A 156 -4.55 -0.52 6.59
CA GLY A 156 -3.30 -1.00 7.17
C GLY A 156 -3.51 -2.00 8.30
N LEU A 157 -4.42 -1.71 9.24
CA LEU A 157 -4.71 -2.60 10.39
C LEU A 157 -5.32 -3.94 9.97
N SER A 158 -6.22 -3.94 9.00
CA SER A 158 -6.88 -5.18 8.52
C SER A 158 -5.92 -6.12 7.79
N LEU A 159 -4.83 -5.61 7.24
CA LEU A 159 -3.83 -6.38 6.52
C LEU A 159 -2.73 -6.97 7.42
N ILE A 160 -2.69 -6.59 8.71
CA ILE A 160 -1.76 -7.21 9.68
C ILE A 160 -2.06 -8.70 9.85
N GLY A 161 -3.34 -9.10 9.88
CA GLY A 161 -3.74 -10.50 9.96
C GLY A 161 -3.23 -11.34 8.78
N PRO A 162 -3.50 -10.97 7.52
CA PRO A 162 -2.90 -11.61 6.35
C PRO A 162 -1.37 -11.68 6.39
N ALA A 163 -0.67 -10.60 6.78
CA ALA A 163 0.78 -10.63 6.92
C ALA A 163 1.24 -11.63 7.99
N ALA A 164 0.54 -11.71 9.12
CA ALA A 164 0.82 -12.70 10.16
C ALA A 164 0.59 -14.15 9.67
N ALA A 165 -0.46 -14.38 8.87
CA ALA A 165 -0.72 -15.67 8.25
C ALA A 165 0.41 -16.09 7.28
N MET A 166 0.94 -15.16 6.48
CA MET A 166 2.11 -15.40 5.62
C MET A 166 3.36 -15.78 6.43
N ILE A 167 3.54 -15.19 7.61
CA ILE A 167 4.70 -15.47 8.49
C ILE A 167 4.56 -16.82 9.16
N ALA A 168 3.37 -17.15 9.68
CA ALA A 168 3.14 -18.35 10.47
C ALA A 168 2.73 -19.57 9.63
N GLY A 169 2.22 -19.36 8.43
CA GLY A 169 1.51 -20.33 7.60
C GLY A 169 0.01 -20.07 7.64
N HIS A 170 -0.69 -20.46 6.58
CA HIS A 170 -2.13 -20.21 6.41
C HIS A 170 -3.02 -21.28 7.07
N ASP A 171 -2.46 -22.42 7.46
CA ASP A 171 -3.20 -23.55 8.01
C ASP A 171 -2.65 -23.93 9.37
N THR A 172 -3.44 -23.69 10.42
CA THR A 172 -3.06 -24.04 11.80
C THR A 172 -2.97 -25.55 12.06
N GLU A 173 -3.49 -26.38 11.14
CA GLU A 173 -3.36 -27.84 11.21
C GLU A 173 -2.11 -28.38 10.48
N ASP A 174 -1.41 -27.51 9.71
CA ASP A 174 -0.14 -27.90 9.08
C ASP A 174 0.93 -28.10 10.16
N PRO A 175 1.65 -29.25 10.16
CA PRO A 175 2.74 -29.52 11.09
C PRO A 175 3.85 -28.45 11.10
N HIS A 176 3.95 -27.64 10.05
CA HIS A 176 4.92 -26.55 9.91
C HIS A 176 4.36 -25.18 10.29
N TYR A 177 3.09 -25.10 10.71
CA TYR A 177 2.49 -23.84 11.17
C TYR A 177 3.26 -23.30 12.36
N GLY A 178 3.56 -22.01 12.30
CA GLY A 178 4.27 -21.33 13.38
C GLY A 178 5.73 -21.78 13.55
N GLN A 179 6.35 -22.35 12.52
CA GLN A 179 7.72 -22.81 12.60
C GLN A 179 8.67 -21.67 13.02
N VAL A 180 9.43 -21.89 14.09
CA VAL A 180 10.28 -20.86 14.71
C VAL A 180 11.27 -20.26 13.70
N SER A 181 11.87 -21.07 12.83
CA SER A 181 12.79 -20.60 11.79
C SER A 181 12.14 -19.61 10.82
N HIS A 182 10.90 -19.83 10.38
CA HIS A 182 10.17 -18.94 9.51
C HIS A 182 9.88 -17.60 10.20
N ILE A 183 9.39 -17.67 11.43
CA ILE A 183 9.12 -16.48 12.26
C ILE A 183 10.40 -15.68 12.49
N MET A 184 11.51 -16.35 12.82
CA MET A 184 12.80 -15.67 13.04
C MET A 184 13.32 -14.96 11.78
N VAL A 185 13.21 -15.59 10.61
CA VAL A 185 13.58 -14.93 9.34
C VAL A 185 12.66 -13.76 9.03
N ALA A 186 11.35 -13.90 9.23
CA ALA A 186 10.40 -12.81 9.05
C ALA A 186 10.75 -11.61 9.97
N PHE A 187 11.05 -11.86 11.24
CA PHE A 187 11.52 -10.81 12.15
C PHE A 187 12.89 -10.25 11.75
N ALA A 188 13.79 -11.06 11.22
CA ALA A 188 15.06 -10.56 10.68
C ALA A 188 14.82 -9.62 9.49
N VAL A 189 13.81 -9.90 8.63
CA VAL A 189 13.40 -8.98 7.56
C VAL A 189 12.83 -7.69 8.13
N VAL A 190 11.93 -7.76 9.12
CA VAL A 190 11.37 -6.57 9.79
C VAL A 190 12.49 -5.69 10.36
N PHE A 191 13.37 -6.27 11.16
CA PHE A 191 14.50 -5.54 11.75
C PHE A 191 15.50 -5.07 10.69
N GLY A 192 15.69 -5.86 9.63
CA GLY A 192 16.50 -5.49 8.47
C GLY A 192 15.97 -4.23 7.80
N ILE A 193 14.65 -4.13 7.55
CA ILE A 193 14.03 -2.91 7.00
C ILE A 193 14.31 -1.71 7.90
N LEU A 194 14.07 -1.85 9.21
CA LEU A 194 14.27 -0.76 10.16
C LEU A 194 15.75 -0.33 10.23
N LEU A 195 16.68 -1.28 10.23
CA LEU A 195 18.12 -1.01 10.24
C LEU A 195 18.56 -0.33 8.94
N LEU A 196 18.12 -0.85 7.78
CA LEU A 196 18.45 -0.26 6.48
C LEU A 196 17.85 1.15 6.34
N ALA A 197 16.61 1.36 6.73
CA ALA A 197 15.98 2.68 6.73
C ALA A 197 16.70 3.66 7.68
N ARG A 198 17.29 3.19 8.79
CA ARG A 198 18.06 3.99 9.74
C ARG A 198 19.46 4.35 9.25
N THR A 199 20.11 3.42 8.57
CA THR A 199 21.53 3.53 8.17
C THR A 199 21.72 4.08 6.77
N LEU A 200 20.85 3.68 5.84
CA LEU A 200 20.90 4.13 4.46
C LEU A 200 20.14 5.46 4.31
N ARG A 201 20.66 6.29 3.41
CA ARG A 201 20.07 7.61 3.13
C ARG A 201 19.63 7.70 1.67
N GLY A 202 18.69 8.62 1.42
CA GLY A 202 18.21 8.86 0.08
C GLY A 202 17.50 7.65 -0.52
N PHE A 203 17.71 7.39 -1.79
CA PHE A 203 17.09 6.30 -2.54
C PHE A 203 17.26 4.91 -1.90
N LEU A 204 18.48 4.58 -1.43
CA LEU A 204 18.75 3.28 -0.81
C LEU A 204 17.91 3.05 0.46
N GLY A 205 17.64 4.10 1.23
CA GLY A 205 16.76 4.01 2.39
C GLY A 205 15.30 3.74 2.00
N GLN A 206 14.84 4.23 0.86
CA GLN A 206 13.47 4.01 0.39
C GLN A 206 13.25 2.60 -0.17
N ILE A 207 14.28 1.98 -0.75
CA ILE A 207 14.20 0.58 -1.21
C ILE A 207 14.57 -0.42 -0.10
N ALA A 208 14.64 0.00 1.16
CA ALA A 208 14.94 -0.88 2.29
C ALA A 208 14.04 -2.13 2.35
N PRO A 209 12.71 -2.08 2.08
CA PRO A 209 11.88 -3.28 2.03
C PRO A 209 12.35 -4.28 0.96
N LEU A 210 12.67 -3.81 -0.24
CA LEU A 210 13.18 -4.67 -1.33
C LEU A 210 14.53 -5.30 -0.95
N LEU A 211 15.46 -4.52 -0.42
CA LEU A 211 16.77 -5.03 0.03
C LEU A 211 16.62 -6.07 1.15
N ALA A 212 15.69 -5.84 2.07
CA ALA A 212 15.43 -6.77 3.16
C ALA A 212 14.75 -8.07 2.67
N ILE A 213 13.87 -8.01 1.66
CA ILE A 213 13.30 -9.20 1.00
C ILE A 213 14.44 -10.03 0.37
N ILE A 214 15.34 -9.40 -0.37
CA ILE A 214 16.49 -10.09 -0.99
C ILE A 214 17.37 -10.73 0.09
N ALA A 215 17.74 -9.97 1.12
CA ALA A 215 18.56 -10.47 2.21
C ALA A 215 17.87 -11.61 3.00
N GLY A 216 16.57 -11.48 3.26
CA GLY A 216 15.75 -12.49 3.93
C GLY A 216 15.62 -13.76 3.09
N SER A 217 15.48 -13.65 1.77
CA SER A 217 15.47 -14.79 0.85
C SER A 217 16.80 -15.55 0.85
N VAL A 218 17.92 -14.82 0.88
CA VAL A 218 19.25 -15.42 1.03
C VAL A 218 19.38 -16.08 2.41
N LEU A 219 18.91 -15.43 3.47
CA LEU A 219 18.93 -16.01 4.82
C LEU A 219 18.08 -17.29 4.90
N ALA A 220 16.95 -17.34 4.19
CA ALA A 220 16.08 -18.52 4.14
C ALA A 220 16.80 -19.78 3.59
N LEU A 221 17.82 -19.63 2.74
CA LEU A 221 18.64 -20.75 2.27
C LEU A 221 19.38 -21.47 3.39
N PHE A 222 19.73 -20.76 4.46
CA PHE A 222 20.49 -21.28 5.59
C PHE A 222 19.62 -21.86 6.70
N THR A 223 18.32 -21.50 6.75
CA THR A 223 17.40 -22.00 7.79
C THR A 223 17.11 -23.49 7.65
N HIS A 224 17.37 -24.04 6.48
CA HIS A 224 17.23 -25.47 6.18
C HIS A 224 18.08 -26.39 7.06
N SER A 225 19.28 -25.96 7.45
CA SER A 225 20.19 -26.71 8.31
C SER A 225 19.75 -26.76 9.80
N TRP A 226 18.83 -25.90 10.18
CA TRP A 226 18.47 -25.71 11.60
C TRP A 226 17.28 -26.55 12.06
N SER A 227 16.41 -26.98 11.16
CA SER A 227 15.17 -27.66 11.52
C SER A 227 15.15 -29.18 11.28
N GLY A 228 16.24 -29.77 10.74
CA GLY A 228 16.37 -31.23 10.60
C GLY A 228 15.30 -31.95 9.75
N GLY A 229 14.45 -31.20 9.07
CA GLY A 229 13.31 -31.70 8.31
C GLY A 229 13.44 -31.48 6.80
N ALA A 230 12.57 -32.14 6.05
CA ALA A 230 12.50 -32.02 4.59
C ALA A 230 12.40 -30.56 4.12
N ARG A 231 12.87 -30.29 2.91
CA ARG A 231 13.03 -28.99 2.23
C ARG A 231 11.77 -28.13 2.11
N THR A 232 11.11 -27.80 3.20
CA THR A 232 9.99 -26.86 3.23
C THR A 232 10.50 -25.49 3.62
N GLY A 233 10.77 -24.61 2.66
CA GLY A 233 11.21 -23.25 2.92
C GLY A 233 12.50 -22.81 2.24
N SER A 234 13.14 -23.68 1.45
CA SER A 234 14.25 -23.30 0.59
C SER A 234 13.74 -22.44 -0.57
N TRP A 235 14.49 -21.42 -0.93
CA TRP A 235 14.25 -20.63 -2.13
C TRP A 235 14.31 -21.55 -3.36
N ASP A 236 13.15 -22.06 -3.79
CA ASP A 236 13.05 -22.96 -4.93
C ASP A 236 12.96 -22.20 -6.23
N LEU A 237 14.08 -22.13 -6.95
CA LEU A 237 14.19 -21.48 -8.25
C LEU A 237 13.89 -22.41 -9.42
N SER A 238 13.50 -23.68 -9.18
CA SER A 238 13.24 -24.65 -10.25
C SER A 238 12.17 -24.16 -11.23
N GLY A 239 11.10 -23.53 -10.72
CA GLY A 239 10.05 -22.91 -11.53
C GLY A 239 10.55 -21.83 -12.49
N VAL A 240 11.59 -21.08 -12.12
CA VAL A 240 12.18 -20.04 -12.97
C VAL A 240 12.86 -20.64 -14.21
N GLY A 241 13.48 -21.82 -14.05
CA GLY A 241 14.11 -22.54 -15.17
C GLY A 241 13.11 -22.92 -16.26
N HIS A 242 11.93 -23.33 -15.88
CA HIS A 242 10.87 -23.81 -16.77
C HIS A 242 9.94 -22.70 -17.32
N ALA A 243 9.96 -21.50 -16.74
CA ALA A 243 9.15 -20.39 -17.21
C ALA A 243 9.64 -19.86 -18.56
N ASP A 244 8.71 -19.44 -19.40
CA ASP A 244 9.02 -18.86 -20.71
C ASP A 244 9.69 -17.47 -20.59
N TRP A 245 10.42 -17.09 -21.63
CA TRP A 245 11.03 -15.76 -21.71
C TRP A 245 10.04 -14.67 -22.12
N LEU A 246 9.04 -15.00 -22.91
CA LEU A 246 8.01 -14.08 -23.39
C LEU A 246 6.64 -14.74 -23.27
N GLY A 247 5.70 -14.00 -22.72
CA GLY A 247 4.32 -14.43 -22.57
C GLY A 247 3.57 -13.48 -21.68
N PHE A 248 2.25 -13.60 -21.67
CA PHE A 248 1.40 -12.90 -20.72
C PHE A 248 0.19 -13.79 -20.38
N ALA A 249 -0.42 -13.53 -19.24
CA ALA A 249 -1.61 -14.25 -18.84
C ALA A 249 -2.72 -14.00 -19.87
N ALA A 250 -3.30 -15.08 -20.38
CA ALA A 250 -4.46 -14.95 -21.30
C ALA A 250 -5.58 -14.15 -20.60
N PRO A 251 -6.25 -13.25 -21.29
CA PRO A 251 -7.43 -12.60 -20.73
C PRO A 251 -8.42 -13.65 -20.19
N PHE A 252 -9.00 -13.37 -19.02
CA PHE A 252 -9.95 -14.28 -18.36
C PHE A 252 -9.40 -15.69 -18.10
N HIS A 253 -8.13 -15.80 -17.71
CA HIS A 253 -7.44 -17.08 -17.46
C HIS A 253 -8.21 -17.98 -16.49
N PHE A 254 -8.82 -17.42 -15.45
CA PHE A 254 -9.60 -18.17 -14.44
C PHE A 254 -11.01 -18.53 -14.89
N GLY A 255 -11.38 -18.23 -16.13
CA GLY A 255 -12.68 -18.48 -16.73
C GLY A 255 -13.49 -17.23 -17.03
N ALA A 256 -14.64 -17.42 -17.66
CA ALA A 256 -15.52 -16.30 -18.01
C ALA A 256 -15.98 -15.53 -16.75
N PRO A 257 -15.97 -14.19 -16.78
CA PRO A 257 -16.42 -13.37 -15.66
C PRO A 257 -17.83 -13.75 -15.21
N ARG A 258 -18.02 -13.88 -13.90
CA ARG A 258 -19.31 -14.12 -13.25
C ARG A 258 -19.71 -12.91 -12.45
N PHE A 259 -21.00 -12.65 -12.37
CA PHE A 259 -21.51 -11.43 -11.76
C PHE A 259 -22.36 -11.76 -10.54
N ASP A 260 -22.01 -11.16 -9.40
CA ASP A 260 -22.77 -11.20 -8.16
C ASP A 260 -22.98 -9.78 -7.65
N ALA A 261 -24.20 -9.44 -7.27
CA ALA A 261 -24.56 -8.07 -6.91
C ALA A 261 -23.80 -7.58 -5.67
N ALA A 262 -23.59 -8.43 -4.66
CA ALA A 262 -22.89 -8.05 -3.46
C ALA A 262 -21.38 -7.86 -3.70
N ALA A 263 -20.79 -8.73 -4.52
CA ALA A 263 -19.40 -8.59 -4.96
C ALA A 263 -19.19 -7.29 -5.75
N ILE A 264 -20.12 -6.95 -6.66
CA ILE A 264 -20.09 -5.70 -7.44
C ILE A 264 -20.17 -4.50 -6.50
N ILE A 265 -21.12 -4.48 -5.56
CA ILE A 265 -21.25 -3.38 -4.58
C ILE A 265 -19.98 -3.24 -3.76
N SER A 266 -19.41 -4.34 -3.27
CA SER A 266 -18.18 -4.34 -2.48
C SER A 266 -17.01 -3.71 -3.27
N LEU A 267 -16.80 -4.11 -4.53
CA LEU A 267 -15.73 -3.54 -5.34
C LEU A 267 -16.03 -2.11 -5.86
N CYS A 268 -17.28 -1.73 -6.00
CA CYS A 268 -17.65 -0.31 -6.24
C CYS A 268 -17.29 0.58 -5.04
N ILE A 269 -17.44 0.07 -3.81
CA ILE A 269 -16.99 0.79 -2.60
C ILE A 269 -15.47 0.90 -2.57
N VAL A 270 -14.74 -0.17 -2.91
CA VAL A 270 -13.28 -0.12 -3.09
C VAL A 270 -12.89 0.97 -4.09
N MET A 271 -13.56 1.07 -5.23
CA MET A 271 -13.28 2.11 -6.24
C MET A 271 -13.44 3.54 -5.70
N LEU A 272 -14.42 3.78 -4.81
CA LEU A 272 -14.55 5.09 -4.15
C LEU A 272 -13.35 5.42 -3.25
N VAL A 273 -12.84 4.40 -2.53
CA VAL A 273 -11.64 4.55 -1.70
C VAL A 273 -10.41 4.82 -2.56
N THR A 274 -10.19 4.02 -3.60
CA THR A 274 -9.12 4.20 -4.58
C THR A 274 -9.12 5.61 -5.16
N TYR A 275 -10.29 6.15 -5.48
CA TYR A 275 -10.43 7.52 -5.98
C TYR A 275 -10.03 8.57 -4.95
N THR A 276 -10.29 8.30 -3.67
CA THR A 276 -9.87 9.20 -2.58
C THR A 276 -8.34 9.17 -2.42
N GLU A 277 -7.73 7.98 -2.44
CA GLU A 277 -6.27 7.79 -2.37
C GLU A 277 -5.58 8.48 -3.56
N SER A 278 -5.97 8.14 -4.79
CA SER A 278 -5.38 8.71 -6.00
C SER A 278 -5.54 10.23 -6.08
N THR A 279 -6.66 10.78 -5.60
CA THR A 279 -6.84 12.24 -5.58
C THR A 279 -5.87 12.90 -4.61
N ALA A 280 -5.66 12.32 -3.42
CA ALA A 280 -4.71 12.85 -2.45
C ALA A 280 -3.28 12.87 -3.02
N ASP A 281 -2.89 11.79 -3.69
CA ASP A 281 -1.57 11.66 -4.31
C ASP A 281 -1.39 12.61 -5.51
N MET A 282 -2.44 12.77 -6.35
CA MET A 282 -2.42 13.75 -7.44
C MET A 282 -2.21 15.17 -6.92
N ILE A 283 -2.92 15.56 -5.86
CA ILE A 283 -2.79 16.88 -5.24
C ILE A 283 -1.38 17.06 -4.66
N ALA A 284 -0.88 16.06 -3.92
CA ALA A 284 0.46 16.12 -3.33
C ALA A 284 1.56 16.29 -4.40
N VAL A 285 1.51 15.52 -5.48
CA VAL A 285 2.48 15.63 -6.58
C VAL A 285 2.32 16.96 -7.33
N ALA A 286 1.10 17.46 -7.50
CA ALA A 286 0.84 18.74 -8.13
C ALA A 286 1.47 19.90 -7.33
N GLU A 287 1.30 19.90 -6.01
CA GLU A 287 1.94 20.87 -5.11
C GLU A 287 3.47 20.84 -5.22
N MET A 288 4.07 19.64 -5.20
CA MET A 288 5.53 19.48 -5.31
C MET A 288 6.09 19.90 -6.67
N THR A 289 5.31 19.71 -7.72
CA THR A 289 5.74 20.04 -9.09
C THR A 289 5.41 21.49 -9.48
N GLY A 290 4.57 22.17 -8.69
CA GLY A 290 4.08 23.52 -8.98
C GLY A 290 3.05 23.54 -10.11
N LYS A 291 2.38 22.42 -10.40
CA LYS A 291 1.34 22.32 -11.43
C LYS A 291 -0.03 22.49 -10.81
N GLU A 292 -0.77 23.47 -11.25
CA GLU A 292 -2.15 23.65 -10.85
C GLU A 292 -3.03 22.54 -11.49
N LEU A 293 -3.83 21.86 -10.66
CA LEU A 293 -4.79 20.87 -11.10
C LEU A 293 -6.19 21.46 -11.22
N SER A 294 -6.76 21.35 -12.41
CA SER A 294 -8.18 21.60 -12.62
C SER A 294 -9.01 20.38 -12.23
N SER A 295 -10.32 20.57 -11.98
CA SER A 295 -11.25 19.45 -11.79
C SER A 295 -11.29 18.48 -13.01
N ALA A 296 -10.97 18.97 -14.20
CA ALA A 296 -10.85 18.16 -15.39
C ALA A 296 -9.58 17.27 -15.36
N ASP A 297 -8.47 17.75 -14.80
CA ASP A 297 -7.25 16.97 -14.63
C ASP A 297 -7.46 15.83 -13.65
N ILE A 298 -8.09 16.11 -12.50
CA ILE A 298 -8.46 15.10 -11.51
C ILE A 298 -9.41 14.07 -12.15
N THR A 299 -10.44 14.52 -12.87
CA THR A 299 -11.37 13.61 -13.59
C THR A 299 -10.62 12.66 -14.52
N ARG A 300 -9.62 13.14 -15.27
CA ARG A 300 -8.83 12.31 -16.19
C ARG A 300 -7.95 11.30 -15.45
N GLY A 301 -7.39 11.68 -14.32
CA GLY A 301 -6.63 10.78 -13.45
C GLY A 301 -7.52 9.67 -12.91
N LEU A 302 -8.68 10.02 -12.34
CA LEU A 302 -9.64 9.05 -11.81
C LEU A 302 -10.25 8.14 -12.92
N ALA A 303 -10.48 8.69 -14.12
CA ALA A 303 -10.90 7.87 -15.25
C ALA A 303 -9.81 6.85 -15.65
N ALA A 304 -8.53 7.17 -15.49
CA ALA A 304 -7.46 6.22 -15.73
C ALA A 304 -7.46 5.07 -14.70
N ASP A 305 -7.77 5.34 -13.43
CA ASP A 305 -7.92 4.29 -12.40
C ASP A 305 -9.13 3.40 -12.70
N GLY A 306 -10.26 3.98 -13.15
CA GLY A 306 -11.41 3.19 -13.61
C GLY A 306 -11.08 2.31 -14.82
N LEU A 307 -10.27 2.82 -15.76
CA LEU A 307 -9.80 2.05 -16.91
C LEU A 307 -8.83 0.95 -16.47
N SER A 308 -7.97 1.22 -15.51
CA SER A 308 -7.07 0.22 -14.92
C SER A 308 -7.85 -0.93 -14.28
N ALA A 309 -8.93 -0.65 -13.54
CA ALA A 309 -9.79 -1.70 -12.99
C ALA A 309 -10.44 -2.57 -14.09
N LEU A 310 -10.81 -2.01 -15.24
CA LEU A 310 -11.28 -2.78 -16.40
C LEU A 310 -10.17 -3.66 -16.98
N LEU A 311 -8.97 -3.12 -17.11
CA LEU A 311 -7.80 -3.87 -17.58
C LEU A 311 -7.45 -4.99 -16.59
N GLY A 312 -7.41 -4.69 -15.28
CA GLY A 312 -7.17 -5.67 -14.24
C GLY A 312 -8.20 -6.80 -14.25
N GLY A 313 -9.49 -6.46 -14.36
CA GLY A 313 -10.57 -7.44 -14.43
C GLY A 313 -10.51 -8.35 -15.65
N SER A 314 -9.99 -7.85 -16.78
CA SER A 314 -9.84 -8.63 -18.02
C SER A 314 -8.51 -9.41 -18.05
N MET A 315 -7.43 -8.86 -17.50
CA MET A 315 -6.08 -9.39 -17.57
C MET A 315 -5.64 -10.16 -16.30
N ASN A 316 -6.60 -10.52 -15.43
CA ASN A 316 -6.35 -11.27 -14.19
C ASN A 316 -5.43 -10.56 -13.19
N SER A 317 -5.50 -9.24 -13.14
CA SER A 317 -4.74 -8.38 -12.25
C SER A 317 -5.64 -7.80 -11.15
N PHE A 318 -5.27 -6.64 -10.63
CA PHE A 318 -5.93 -5.93 -9.56
C PHE A 318 -6.34 -4.51 -10.03
N PRO A 319 -7.24 -3.81 -9.30
CA PRO A 319 -7.45 -2.39 -9.55
C PRO A 319 -6.21 -1.62 -9.07
N ASP A 320 -5.78 -0.64 -9.85
CA ASP A 320 -4.64 0.20 -9.48
C ASP A 320 -5.08 1.48 -8.78
N THR A 321 -4.20 1.99 -7.94
CA THR A 321 -4.19 3.34 -7.37
C THR A 321 -2.83 3.99 -7.62
N LEU A 322 -2.71 5.29 -7.34
CA LEU A 322 -1.40 5.91 -7.33
C LEU A 322 -0.62 5.48 -6.08
N PHE A 323 0.68 5.22 -6.25
CA PHE A 323 1.54 4.74 -5.17
C PHE A 323 2.14 5.90 -4.37
N ALA A 324 1.75 6.04 -3.12
CA ALA A 324 2.23 7.07 -2.21
C ALA A 324 3.76 7.01 -1.98
N GLU A 325 4.36 5.82 -2.02
CA GLU A 325 5.81 5.63 -1.93
C GLU A 325 6.56 6.34 -3.06
N ASN A 326 6.00 6.30 -4.27
CA ASN A 326 6.56 7.00 -5.43
C ASN A 326 6.36 8.52 -5.34
N VAL A 327 5.29 8.98 -4.69
CA VAL A 327 5.10 10.41 -4.34
C VAL A 327 6.22 10.88 -3.41
N GLY A 328 6.58 10.05 -2.41
CA GLY A 328 7.73 10.31 -1.53
C GLY A 328 9.06 10.44 -2.28
N LEU A 329 9.27 9.65 -3.35
CA LEU A 329 10.47 9.76 -4.19
C LEU A 329 10.52 11.10 -4.95
N VAL A 330 9.40 11.55 -5.51
CA VAL A 330 9.31 12.87 -6.17
C VAL A 330 9.68 13.98 -5.18
N GLN A 331 9.18 13.90 -3.95
CA GLN A 331 9.52 14.85 -2.89
C GLN A 331 11.01 14.87 -2.56
N MET A 332 11.62 13.69 -2.42
CA MET A 332 13.02 13.54 -2.02
C MET A 332 13.99 13.96 -3.13
N THR A 333 13.71 13.57 -4.36
CA THR A 333 14.62 13.80 -5.50
C THR A 333 14.44 15.17 -6.14
N GLY A 334 13.27 15.79 -5.94
CA GLY A 334 12.88 17.02 -6.63
C GLY A 334 12.71 16.85 -8.15
N VAL A 335 12.69 15.60 -8.64
CA VAL A 335 12.49 15.29 -10.06
C VAL A 335 11.02 15.42 -10.41
N ARG A 336 10.69 16.37 -11.29
CA ARG A 336 9.31 16.77 -11.61
C ARG A 336 8.82 16.24 -12.94
N SER A 337 9.70 15.65 -13.76
CA SER A 337 9.37 15.18 -15.11
C SER A 337 8.48 13.94 -15.10
N ARG A 338 7.30 14.02 -15.72
CA ARG A 338 6.38 12.88 -15.91
C ARG A 338 6.95 11.80 -16.86
N TRP A 339 7.95 12.13 -17.65
CA TRP A 339 8.59 11.18 -18.54
C TRP A 339 9.44 10.15 -17.80
N VAL A 340 9.86 10.47 -16.58
CA VAL A 340 10.54 9.51 -15.70
C VAL A 340 9.57 8.36 -15.35
N THR A 341 8.36 8.67 -14.93
CA THR A 341 7.35 7.67 -14.60
C THR A 341 6.78 6.99 -15.85
N ALA A 342 6.78 7.65 -17.00
CA ALA A 342 6.49 6.99 -18.27
C ALA A 342 7.52 5.89 -18.59
N VAL A 343 8.82 6.13 -18.37
CA VAL A 343 9.85 5.09 -18.49
C VAL A 343 9.62 3.97 -17.49
N THR A 344 9.26 4.30 -16.23
CA THR A 344 8.90 3.28 -15.23
C THR A 344 7.76 2.40 -15.72
N GLY A 345 6.68 3.00 -16.27
CA GLY A 345 5.56 2.25 -16.82
C GLY A 345 5.98 1.34 -17.98
N GLY A 346 6.85 1.82 -18.87
CA GLY A 346 7.44 0.99 -19.94
C GLY A 346 8.25 -0.20 -19.41
N LEU A 347 9.06 0.01 -18.37
CA LEU A 347 9.82 -1.06 -17.73
C LEU A 347 8.91 -2.10 -17.05
N LEU A 348 7.85 -1.65 -16.38
CA LEU A 348 6.84 -2.53 -15.77
C LEU A 348 6.14 -3.40 -16.83
N VAL A 349 5.74 -2.81 -17.97
CA VAL A 349 5.16 -3.57 -19.09
C VAL A 349 6.13 -4.63 -19.58
N VAL A 350 7.41 -4.28 -19.78
CA VAL A 350 8.44 -5.26 -20.18
C VAL A 350 8.56 -6.38 -19.17
N MET A 351 8.59 -6.06 -17.87
CA MET A 351 8.64 -7.08 -16.80
C MET A 351 7.40 -7.97 -16.78
N GLY A 352 6.20 -7.37 -16.98
CA GLY A 352 4.93 -8.11 -16.98
C GLY A 352 4.77 -9.08 -18.16
N VAL A 353 5.49 -8.86 -19.29
CA VAL A 353 5.50 -9.79 -20.43
C VAL A 353 6.64 -10.81 -20.38
N VAL A 354 7.42 -10.85 -19.29
CA VAL A 354 8.46 -11.82 -19.05
C VAL A 354 8.07 -12.78 -17.92
N PRO A 355 7.47 -13.95 -18.19
CA PRO A 355 7.01 -14.90 -17.17
C PRO A 355 8.08 -15.30 -16.14
N LYS A 356 9.35 -15.32 -16.54
CA LYS A 356 10.48 -15.57 -15.63
C LYS A 356 10.53 -14.58 -14.46
N VAL A 357 10.09 -13.33 -14.66
CA VAL A 357 10.07 -12.33 -13.59
C VAL A 357 9.07 -12.73 -12.51
N GLY A 358 7.84 -13.07 -12.89
CA GLY A 358 6.83 -13.54 -11.94
C GLY A 358 7.23 -14.85 -11.26
N ALA A 359 7.82 -15.80 -12.02
CA ALA A 359 8.32 -17.04 -11.46
C ALA A 359 9.45 -16.81 -10.43
N PHE A 360 10.37 -15.88 -10.71
CA PHE A 360 11.43 -15.49 -9.76
C PHE A 360 10.85 -14.86 -8.49
N VAL A 361 9.85 -13.99 -8.65
CA VAL A 361 9.16 -13.37 -7.52
C VAL A 361 8.39 -14.42 -6.72
N ALA A 362 7.60 -15.27 -7.37
CA ALA A 362 6.83 -16.31 -6.70
C ALA A 362 7.70 -17.38 -5.99
N ALA A 363 8.98 -17.45 -6.35
CA ALA A 363 9.94 -18.29 -5.65
C ALA A 363 10.37 -17.73 -4.28
N VAL A 364 10.15 -16.42 -4.01
CA VAL A 364 10.50 -15.80 -2.72
C VAL A 364 9.70 -16.48 -1.61
N PRO A 365 10.34 -16.92 -0.51
CA PRO A 365 9.63 -17.56 0.58
C PRO A 365 8.56 -16.66 1.18
N GLU A 366 7.36 -17.20 1.37
CA GLU A 366 6.18 -16.45 1.77
C GLU A 366 6.37 -15.71 3.10
N PHE A 367 7.04 -16.33 4.09
CA PHE A 367 7.34 -15.71 5.37
C PHE A 367 8.30 -14.51 5.26
N VAL A 368 9.16 -14.48 4.25
CA VAL A 368 10.02 -13.33 3.94
C VAL A 368 9.18 -12.16 3.43
N VAL A 369 8.28 -12.45 2.48
CA VAL A 369 7.33 -11.45 1.96
C VAL A 369 6.40 -10.96 3.08
N GLY A 370 5.92 -11.87 3.93
CA GLY A 370 5.09 -11.57 5.10
C GLY A 370 5.75 -10.61 6.09
N GLY A 371 7.04 -10.80 6.37
CA GLY A 371 7.82 -9.87 7.20
C GLY A 371 7.91 -8.45 6.60
N ALA A 372 8.14 -8.34 5.30
CA ALA A 372 8.16 -7.05 4.60
C ALA A 372 6.76 -6.43 4.53
N ALA A 373 5.73 -7.23 4.20
CA ALA A 373 4.34 -6.81 4.13
C ALA A 373 3.85 -6.25 5.47
N LEU A 374 4.23 -6.86 6.59
CA LEU A 374 3.90 -6.36 7.93
C LEU A 374 4.36 -4.91 8.13
N VAL A 375 5.60 -4.59 7.75
CA VAL A 375 6.13 -3.22 7.86
C VAL A 375 5.41 -2.28 6.90
N MET A 376 5.15 -2.70 5.67
CA MET A 376 4.44 -1.88 4.67
C MET A 376 3.01 -1.56 5.13
N PHE A 377 2.25 -2.55 5.61
CA PHE A 377 0.87 -2.33 6.09
C PHE A 377 0.83 -1.49 7.37
N ALA A 378 1.80 -1.67 8.28
CA ALA A 378 1.99 -0.77 9.42
C ALA A 378 2.28 0.68 8.97
N THR A 379 3.03 0.87 7.89
CA THR A 379 3.29 2.19 7.29
C THR A 379 2.00 2.80 6.73
N VAL A 380 1.16 2.01 6.05
CA VAL A 380 -0.17 2.47 5.58
C VAL A 380 -1.02 2.94 6.76
N THR A 381 -1.04 2.17 7.87
CA THR A 381 -1.71 2.59 9.12
C THR A 381 -1.20 3.94 9.61
N ALA A 382 0.12 4.14 9.62
CA ALA A 382 0.73 5.40 10.05
C ALA A 382 0.34 6.58 9.13
N VAL A 383 0.25 6.36 7.82
CA VAL A 383 -0.24 7.36 6.85
C VAL A 383 -1.70 7.73 7.14
N GLY A 384 -2.56 6.75 7.46
CA GLY A 384 -3.93 7.00 7.89
C GLY A 384 -4.00 7.89 9.14
N ILE A 385 -3.20 7.58 10.16
CA ILE A 385 -3.09 8.39 11.39
C ILE A 385 -2.58 9.81 11.07
N GLN A 386 -1.59 9.96 10.18
CA GLN A 386 -1.12 11.28 9.75
C GLN A 386 -2.20 12.08 9.03
N THR A 387 -3.05 11.41 8.26
CA THR A 387 -4.19 12.03 7.59
C THR A 387 -5.22 12.51 8.63
N LEU A 388 -5.49 11.72 9.67
CA LEU A 388 -6.38 12.10 10.78
C LEU A 388 -5.87 13.33 11.55
N LYS A 389 -4.55 13.55 11.64
CA LYS A 389 -3.97 14.76 12.28
C LYS A 389 -4.39 16.08 11.60
N LYS A 390 -4.84 16.03 10.34
CA LYS A 390 -5.38 17.21 9.63
C LYS A 390 -6.81 17.53 10.04
N THR A 391 -7.42 16.71 10.89
CA THR A 391 -8.80 16.83 11.35
C THR A 391 -8.83 17.50 12.73
N GLU A 392 -9.76 18.41 12.92
CA GLU A 392 -10.00 19.05 14.22
C GLU A 392 -10.83 18.12 15.11
N PHE A 393 -10.38 17.90 16.34
CA PHE A 393 -11.05 16.98 17.30
C PHE A 393 -11.72 17.70 18.48
N HIS A 394 -11.51 19.00 18.63
CA HIS A 394 -12.07 19.77 19.74
C HIS A 394 -13.43 20.35 19.37
N GLY A 395 -14.40 20.21 20.27
CA GLY A 395 -15.72 20.83 20.10
C GLY A 395 -16.63 20.21 19.04
N ASN A 396 -16.33 18.98 18.57
CA ASN A 396 -17.11 18.27 17.56
C ASN A 396 -17.18 16.76 17.85
N HIS A 397 -17.92 16.01 17.03
CA HIS A 397 -18.11 14.56 17.19
C HIS A 397 -17.03 13.72 16.51
N ASN A 398 -15.98 14.32 15.94
CA ASN A 398 -14.99 13.63 15.10
C ASN A 398 -14.29 12.48 15.85
N LEU A 399 -13.98 12.65 17.14
CA LEU A 399 -13.39 11.59 17.96
C LEU A 399 -14.33 10.37 18.08
N LEU A 400 -15.62 10.59 18.27
CA LEU A 400 -16.62 9.53 18.34
C LEU A 400 -16.78 8.83 16.99
N ILE A 401 -16.77 9.59 15.88
CA ILE A 401 -16.83 9.05 14.52
C ILE A 401 -15.62 8.13 14.28
N VAL A 402 -14.40 8.58 14.61
CA VAL A 402 -13.18 7.78 14.45
C VAL A 402 -13.27 6.51 15.30
N ALA A 403 -13.55 6.63 16.60
CA ALA A 403 -13.58 5.49 17.52
C ALA A 403 -14.60 4.43 17.09
N THR A 404 -15.84 4.87 16.77
CA THR A 404 -16.92 3.96 16.36
C THR A 404 -16.61 3.31 15.00
N SER A 405 -16.14 4.08 14.03
CA SER A 405 -15.81 3.54 12.70
C SER A 405 -14.66 2.53 12.75
N LEU A 406 -13.61 2.80 13.52
CA LEU A 406 -12.50 1.85 13.73
C LEU A 406 -12.98 0.59 14.44
N GLY A 407 -13.78 0.74 15.53
CA GLY A 407 -14.31 -0.40 16.27
C GLY A 407 -15.17 -1.31 15.40
N LEU A 408 -16.16 -0.74 14.70
CA LEU A 408 -17.05 -1.51 13.84
C LEU A 408 -16.32 -2.19 12.67
N SER A 409 -15.38 -1.49 12.05
CA SER A 409 -14.68 -2.02 10.86
C SER A 409 -13.73 -3.17 11.18
N LEU A 410 -13.16 -3.21 12.38
CA LEU A 410 -12.24 -4.27 12.77
C LEU A 410 -12.93 -5.54 13.28
N LEU A 411 -14.23 -5.51 13.58
CA LEU A 411 -14.96 -6.69 14.05
C LEU A 411 -14.76 -7.91 13.12
N PRO A 412 -14.95 -7.82 11.79
CA PRO A 412 -14.75 -8.99 10.93
C PRO A 412 -13.30 -9.46 10.85
N ALA A 413 -12.32 -8.57 11.07
CA ALA A 413 -10.91 -8.91 11.05
C ALA A 413 -10.48 -9.71 12.29
N TYR A 414 -11.07 -9.42 13.46
CA TYR A 414 -10.74 -10.09 14.72
C TYR A 414 -11.63 -11.29 15.06
N ALA A 415 -12.83 -11.37 14.49
CA ALA A 415 -13.72 -12.50 14.64
C ALA A 415 -13.58 -13.43 13.44
N SER A 416 -12.41 -14.08 13.30
CA SER A 416 -12.11 -14.99 12.22
C SER A 416 -12.01 -16.45 12.71
N ASP A 417 -12.32 -17.38 11.82
CA ASP A 417 -12.06 -18.80 12.02
C ASP A 417 -10.55 -19.11 11.94
N ARG A 418 -10.21 -20.40 12.15
CA ARG A 418 -8.83 -20.87 12.05
C ARG A 418 -8.17 -20.71 10.67
N PHE A 419 -8.96 -20.41 9.64
CA PHE A 419 -8.49 -20.16 8.28
C PHE A 419 -8.44 -18.67 7.93
N GLY A 420 -8.75 -17.79 8.90
CA GLY A 420 -8.76 -16.34 8.70
C GLY A 420 -10.04 -15.79 8.05
N ASN A 421 -11.08 -16.63 7.83
CA ASN A 421 -12.36 -16.15 7.33
C ASN A 421 -13.16 -15.51 8.47
N SER A 422 -13.81 -14.37 8.19
CA SER A 422 -14.66 -13.75 9.19
C SER A 422 -15.89 -14.61 9.48
N VAL A 423 -16.03 -15.01 10.75
CA VAL A 423 -17.21 -15.75 11.25
C VAL A 423 -18.28 -14.83 11.83
N PHE A 424 -17.97 -13.54 12.01
CA PHE A 424 -18.87 -12.59 12.65
C PHE A 424 -20.21 -12.49 11.92
N PHE A 425 -20.20 -12.51 10.60
CA PHE A 425 -21.38 -12.39 9.75
C PHE A 425 -21.84 -13.74 9.14
N GLU A 426 -21.32 -14.88 9.60
CA GLU A 426 -21.59 -16.20 9.00
C GLU A 426 -23.08 -16.56 8.94
N LYS A 427 -23.88 -16.12 9.93
CA LYS A 427 -25.33 -16.37 9.99
C LYS A 427 -26.17 -15.32 9.23
N PHE A 428 -25.54 -14.31 8.66
CA PHE A 428 -26.23 -13.31 7.86
C PHE A 428 -26.46 -13.79 6.43
N PRO A 429 -27.42 -13.20 5.69
CA PRO A 429 -27.62 -13.50 4.27
C PRO A 429 -26.32 -13.31 3.47
N ASP A 430 -26.12 -14.08 2.41
CA ASP A 430 -24.89 -14.10 1.61
C ASP A 430 -24.40 -12.73 1.16
N TRP A 431 -25.32 -11.87 0.73
CA TRP A 431 -25.00 -10.51 0.33
C TRP A 431 -24.39 -9.68 1.49
N ALA A 432 -24.88 -9.88 2.70
CA ALA A 432 -24.39 -9.17 3.88
C ALA A 432 -23.02 -9.70 4.31
N GLN A 433 -22.78 -11.01 4.17
CA GLN A 433 -21.47 -11.60 4.42
C GLN A 433 -20.39 -11.00 3.50
N ILE A 434 -20.71 -10.82 2.20
CA ILE A 434 -19.77 -10.25 1.23
C ILE A 434 -19.54 -8.76 1.51
N VAL A 435 -20.60 -7.98 1.76
CA VAL A 435 -20.49 -6.54 1.93
C VAL A 435 -19.87 -6.18 3.28
N PHE A 436 -20.34 -6.81 4.37
CA PHE A 436 -19.89 -6.51 5.74
C PHE A 436 -18.76 -7.42 6.24
N GLY A 437 -18.39 -8.47 5.49
CA GLY A 437 -17.21 -9.28 5.78
C GLY A 437 -15.90 -8.53 5.54
N SER A 438 -15.93 -7.46 4.76
CA SER A 438 -14.76 -6.63 4.51
C SER A 438 -14.64 -5.47 5.51
N PRO A 439 -13.55 -5.41 6.31
CA PRO A 439 -13.26 -4.30 7.20
C PRO A 439 -13.31 -2.94 6.52
N ILE A 440 -12.82 -2.86 5.29
CA ILE A 440 -12.72 -1.63 4.51
C ILE A 440 -14.11 -1.14 4.12
N THR A 441 -14.99 -2.02 3.67
CA THR A 441 -16.36 -1.67 3.33
C THR A 441 -17.10 -1.10 4.54
N ILE A 442 -16.95 -1.73 5.72
CA ILE A 442 -17.55 -1.21 6.96
C ILE A 442 -16.95 0.15 7.33
N ALA A 443 -15.63 0.31 7.20
CA ALA A 443 -14.97 1.58 7.51
C ALA A 443 -15.54 2.73 6.66
N VAL A 444 -15.67 2.52 5.35
CA VAL A 444 -16.22 3.53 4.43
C VAL A 444 -17.66 3.86 4.80
N VAL A 445 -18.51 2.84 4.93
CA VAL A 445 -19.94 3.03 5.23
C VAL A 445 -20.11 3.71 6.59
N ALA A 446 -19.43 3.25 7.63
CA ALA A 446 -19.53 3.81 8.97
C ALA A 446 -18.99 5.25 9.03
N ALA A 447 -17.77 5.48 8.53
CA ALA A 447 -17.15 6.80 8.57
C ALA A 447 -17.95 7.83 7.77
N PHE A 448 -18.41 7.47 6.58
CA PHE A 448 -19.20 8.37 5.73
C PHE A 448 -20.57 8.65 6.36
N THR A 449 -21.29 7.62 6.81
CA THR A 449 -22.62 7.78 7.40
C THR A 449 -22.57 8.58 8.70
N LEU A 450 -21.62 8.25 9.59
CA LEU A 450 -21.46 8.98 10.85
C LEU A 450 -21.03 10.43 10.61
N ASN A 451 -20.10 10.66 9.67
CA ASN A 451 -19.70 12.02 9.29
C ASN A 451 -20.89 12.82 8.72
N LEU A 452 -21.71 12.20 7.89
CA LEU A 452 -22.91 12.84 7.33
C LEU A 452 -23.91 13.19 8.41
N VAL A 453 -24.22 12.24 9.32
CA VAL A 453 -25.21 12.41 10.40
C VAL A 453 -24.74 13.47 11.41
N PHE A 454 -23.50 13.36 11.90
CA PHE A 454 -23.03 14.21 12.99
C PHE A 454 -22.51 15.58 12.54
N ASN A 455 -21.92 15.67 11.34
CA ASN A 455 -21.29 16.92 10.89
C ASN A 455 -22.10 17.68 9.84
N HIS A 456 -23.06 17.02 9.14
CA HIS A 456 -23.81 17.68 8.07
C HIS A 456 -25.33 17.70 8.29
N LEU A 457 -25.93 16.67 8.92
CA LEU A 457 -27.38 16.60 9.17
C LEU A 457 -27.75 17.00 10.61
N GLY A 458 -26.80 16.93 11.56
CA GLY A 458 -27.01 17.37 12.94
C GLY A 458 -26.93 18.89 13.01
N GLY A 459 -28.07 19.57 12.91
CA GLY A 459 -28.13 21.03 13.15
C GLY A 459 -27.69 21.36 14.57
N GLY A 460 -26.52 22.01 14.70
CA GLY A 460 -26.06 22.88 15.78
C GLY A 460 -26.45 22.59 17.24
N VAL A 461 -26.55 21.36 17.69
CA VAL A 461 -26.53 21.05 19.11
C VAL A 461 -25.10 21.00 19.55
N GLY A 462 -24.63 22.02 20.29
CA GLY A 462 -23.27 22.06 20.84
C GLY A 462 -22.92 20.72 21.47
N SER A 463 -21.80 20.14 20.99
CA SER A 463 -21.33 18.84 21.46
C SER A 463 -21.24 18.83 22.98
N PRO A 464 -21.84 17.87 23.67
CA PRO A 464 -21.50 17.62 25.07
C PRO A 464 -20.01 17.27 25.08
N ALA A 465 -19.20 18.07 25.76
CA ALA A 465 -17.80 17.77 25.99
C ALA A 465 -17.71 16.35 26.57
N LEU A 466 -17.17 15.40 25.82
CA LEU A 466 -16.81 14.11 26.38
C LEU A 466 -15.92 14.39 27.59
N PRO A 467 -16.08 13.69 28.73
CA PRO A 467 -15.22 13.89 29.87
C PRO A 467 -13.77 13.77 29.41
N VAL A 468 -13.03 14.85 29.55
CA VAL A 468 -11.60 14.88 29.25
C VAL A 468 -10.97 13.84 30.17
N VAL A 469 -10.59 12.70 29.61
CA VAL A 469 -9.68 11.79 30.32
C VAL A 469 -8.43 12.63 30.57
N PRO A 470 -8.06 12.91 31.84
CA PRO A 470 -6.90 13.72 32.10
C PRO A 470 -5.71 13.12 31.35
N ALA A 471 -5.04 13.96 30.57
CA ALA A 471 -3.87 13.53 29.84
C ALA A 471 -2.94 12.82 30.83
N VAL A 472 -2.59 11.57 30.54
CA VAL A 472 -1.55 10.87 31.28
C VAL A 472 -0.35 11.82 31.28
N PRO A 473 0.16 12.22 32.47
CA PRO A 473 1.27 13.16 32.52
C PRO A 473 2.38 12.64 31.62
N ALA A 474 2.83 13.47 30.69
CA ALA A 474 3.91 13.11 29.80
C ALA A 474 5.07 12.62 30.65
N VAL A 475 5.50 11.38 30.44
CA VAL A 475 6.73 10.86 31.04
C VAL A 475 7.79 11.88 30.67
N PRO A 476 8.49 12.49 31.66
CA PRO A 476 9.50 13.50 31.35
C PRO A 476 10.52 12.88 30.40
N ALA A 477 10.70 13.51 29.26
CA ALA A 477 11.71 13.11 28.30
C ALA A 477 13.03 13.04 29.05
N ILE A 478 13.64 11.85 29.11
CA ILE A 478 14.99 11.69 29.60
C ILE A 478 15.85 12.60 28.72
N ALA A 479 16.30 13.70 29.29
CA ALA A 479 17.20 14.62 28.63
C ALA A 479 18.47 13.85 28.29
N VAL A 480 18.64 13.48 27.04
CA VAL A 480 19.93 13.05 26.52
C VAL A 480 20.81 14.29 26.55
N VAL A 481 21.60 14.41 27.62
CA VAL A 481 22.66 15.42 27.73
C VAL A 481 23.64 15.13 26.59
N SER A 482 23.53 15.87 25.51
CA SER A 482 24.58 15.92 24.50
C SER A 482 25.75 16.68 25.09
N ALA A 483 26.74 15.96 25.53
CA ALA A 483 28.04 16.55 25.86
C ALA A 483 28.65 17.13 24.57
N ARG A 484 28.59 18.44 24.42
CA ARG A 484 29.44 19.17 23.47
C ARG A 484 30.87 19.15 24.02
N PRO A 485 31.89 18.78 23.27
CA PRO A 485 33.28 19.03 23.67
C PRO A 485 33.54 20.53 23.57
N ALA A 486 33.99 21.13 24.68
CA ALA A 486 34.53 22.49 24.74
C ALA A 486 35.95 22.51 24.16
N PRO A 487 36.36 23.59 23.47
CA PRO A 487 37.70 23.72 22.92
C PRO A 487 38.72 24.16 24.00
N GLY A 488 39.78 23.39 24.09
CA GLY A 488 41.13 23.73 24.47
C GLY A 488 41.44 24.55 25.73
N SER A 489 42.06 23.91 26.74
CA SER A 489 43.18 24.50 27.45
C SER A 489 43.93 23.43 28.25
N GLY A 490 45.23 23.32 28.03
CA GLY A 490 46.37 23.14 28.89
C GLY A 490 46.39 22.08 29.98
N ALA A 491 47.44 21.30 29.91
CA ALA A 491 47.95 20.36 30.90
C ALA A 491 48.02 20.90 32.33
N ALA A 492 47.66 20.06 33.33
CA ALA A 492 48.42 19.93 34.58
C ALA A 492 47.82 18.82 35.48
N SER A 493 48.69 17.86 35.80
CA SER A 493 48.91 17.13 37.10
C SER A 493 47.69 16.49 37.79
N ALA A 494 47.79 15.18 37.92
CA ALA A 494 47.12 14.36 38.94
C ALA A 494 47.55 14.76 40.36
N PRO A 495 46.73 14.55 41.40
CA PRO A 495 47.10 13.52 42.35
C PRO A 495 45.95 12.66 42.93
N ALA A 496 46.38 11.41 43.22
CA ALA A 496 46.10 10.56 44.36
C ALA A 496 44.67 10.16 44.79
N LEU A 497 44.50 8.88 44.71
CA LEU A 497 43.65 7.95 45.47
C LEU A 497 43.30 8.38 46.92
N GLN A 498 42.02 8.28 47.29
CA GLN A 498 41.64 7.86 48.63
C GLN A 498 40.47 6.85 48.58
N ARG A 499 40.73 5.73 49.25
CA ARG A 499 39.82 4.59 49.42
C ARG A 499 38.90 4.78 50.62
N SER A 500 37.71 4.20 50.49
CA SER A 500 36.95 3.46 51.51
C SER A 500 36.14 4.24 52.57
N PRO A 501 35.13 3.65 53.26
CA PRO A 501 34.80 2.22 53.38
C PRO A 501 33.33 1.81 53.22
N ALA A 502 33.13 0.52 53.28
CA ALA A 502 31.92 -0.26 53.32
C ALA A 502 31.11 -0.15 54.62
N ALA A 503 29.80 -0.42 54.55
CA ALA A 503 28.98 -1.10 55.56
C ALA A 503 27.59 -1.38 54.98
N SER A 504 27.28 -2.55 54.73
CA SER A 504 26.55 -3.65 55.37
C SER A 504 25.06 -3.47 55.61
N PRO A 505 24.29 -4.59 55.65
CA PRO A 505 22.94 -4.69 55.14
C PRO A 505 21.86 -4.93 56.25
N LEU A 506 20.61 -5.03 55.81
CA LEU A 506 19.45 -5.67 56.46
C LEU A 506 18.54 -4.78 57.32
N PRO A 507 17.29 -5.20 57.55
CA PRO A 507 16.60 -6.40 57.13
C PRO A 507 15.63 -6.19 55.96
#